data_68b340db1439021649c0ed48383c9536
#
_entry.id   68b340db1439021649c0ed48383c9536
#
_cell.length_a   1.000
_cell.length_b   1.000
_cell.length_c   1.000
_cell.angle_alpha   90.00
_cell.angle_beta   90.00
_cell.angle_gamma   90.00
#
_symmetry.space_group_name_H-M   'P 1'
#
loop_
_entity.id
_entity.type
_entity.pdbx_description
1 polymer ?
#
loop_
_entity_poly.entity_id
_entity_poly.type
_entity_poly.pdbx_seq_one_letter_code
_entity_poly.pdbx_strand_id
1 'polypeptide(L)'
;MPRTPDEIRVLTYNVAKNSLALDVCLTTLVEIYDVIFVQEPPWRVVRQAPSPTSRKGEDVIGTSNHPAWTPMFCPQPAGVAPRCIAFVSKGLVLLRPSLRRDLIDSRDIVLISLYSGRDTFNIMGVYSDADHTAIKLLAEKAYSLPPLVYMGGDFNCHSSEWDPDYRSHGTTAISLLDTASSVGLELAILSNPGPTFISHNPDLRPSVIDLVFVPPAQAVSLTTCLEPELKMRSDHVPISSFVPIRSSRVDASKRSIPLEVQIRFMDDIISQIEALPGPDLNSPDDVEAAASAVANTFADAFKRLAVNRSFTSRSTPWWTPECTASLATYRASLADDDWGSFRKLCKETKRKFFEERIAEIAYANKRP
;
A
#
# COMPACT_ATOMS: atom_id res chain seq x y z
N MET A 1 -13.58 -2.39 15.78
CA MET A 1 -13.43 -3.62 16.60
C MET A 1 -11.95 -3.80 16.91
N PRO A 2 -11.56 -4.27 18.09
CA PRO A 2 -10.17 -4.60 18.34
C PRO A 2 -9.73 -5.67 17.34
N ARG A 3 -8.58 -5.48 16.72
CA ARG A 3 -7.98 -6.44 15.79
C ARG A 3 -7.51 -7.65 16.56
N THR A 4 -7.81 -8.84 16.09
CA THR A 4 -7.18 -10.04 16.62
C THR A 4 -5.74 -10.12 16.12
N PRO A 5 -4.77 -10.60 16.91
CA PRO A 5 -3.37 -10.66 16.52
C PRO A 5 -3.10 -11.61 15.33
N ASP A 6 -4.09 -12.44 14.98
CA ASP A 6 -3.97 -13.52 14.01
C ASP A 6 -4.61 -13.23 12.64
N GLU A 7 -4.91 -11.96 12.34
CA GLU A 7 -5.52 -11.55 11.07
C GLU A 7 -4.92 -10.26 10.52
N ILE A 8 -4.99 -10.08 9.20
CA ILE A 8 -4.72 -8.82 8.52
C ILE A 8 -5.99 -8.26 7.89
N ARG A 9 -6.10 -6.94 7.83
CA ARG A 9 -7.17 -6.25 7.14
C ARG A 9 -6.69 -5.74 5.79
N VAL A 10 -7.34 -6.22 4.74
CA VAL A 10 -7.01 -5.92 3.36
C VAL A 10 -8.11 -5.05 2.75
N LEU A 11 -7.73 -3.99 2.06
CA LEU A 11 -8.61 -3.19 1.21
C LEU A 11 -8.23 -3.39 -0.25
N THR A 12 -9.20 -3.59 -1.13
CA THR A 12 -9.01 -3.49 -2.58
C THR A 12 -9.83 -2.32 -3.12
N TYR A 13 -9.22 -1.48 -3.97
CA TYR A 13 -9.85 -0.27 -4.46
C TYR A 13 -9.30 0.20 -5.80
N ASN A 14 -10.14 0.23 -6.83
CA ASN A 14 -9.81 0.94 -8.07
C ASN A 14 -10.04 2.45 -7.85
N VAL A 15 -8.96 3.22 -7.84
CA VAL A 15 -9.00 4.67 -7.59
C VAL A 15 -9.23 5.51 -8.85
N ALA A 16 -9.43 4.88 -10.02
CA ALA A 16 -9.67 5.54 -11.31
C ALA A 16 -8.65 6.68 -11.59
N LYS A 17 -7.36 6.42 -11.35
CA LYS A 17 -6.23 7.38 -11.50
C LYS A 17 -6.37 8.66 -10.65
N ASN A 18 -7.25 8.66 -9.65
CA ASN A 18 -7.48 9.82 -8.79
C ASN A 18 -6.41 9.90 -7.69
N SER A 19 -5.49 10.86 -7.84
CA SER A 19 -4.39 11.04 -6.90
C SER A 19 -4.84 11.50 -5.51
N LEU A 20 -5.92 12.30 -5.43
CA LEU A 20 -6.43 12.75 -4.13
C LEU A 20 -7.12 11.62 -3.38
N ALA A 21 -7.90 10.77 -4.09
CA ALA A 21 -8.49 9.58 -3.49
C ALA A 21 -7.41 8.67 -2.89
N LEU A 22 -6.32 8.41 -3.64
CA LEU A 22 -5.20 7.63 -3.13
C LEU A 22 -4.51 8.31 -1.92
N ASP A 23 -4.22 9.62 -1.99
CA ASP A 23 -3.61 10.37 -0.88
C ASP A 23 -4.46 10.28 0.39
N VAL A 24 -5.78 10.41 0.27
CA VAL A 24 -6.73 10.27 1.39
C VAL A 24 -6.68 8.87 1.97
N CYS A 25 -6.78 7.84 1.13
CA CYS A 25 -6.69 6.45 1.59
C CYS A 25 -5.39 6.20 2.37
N LEU A 26 -4.23 6.56 1.79
CA LEU A 26 -2.94 6.35 2.43
C LEU A 26 -2.77 7.14 3.74
N THR A 27 -3.47 8.27 3.91
CA THR A 27 -3.38 9.12 5.10
C THR A 27 -4.35 8.66 6.19
N THR A 28 -5.60 8.36 5.84
CA THR A 28 -6.66 8.12 6.83
C THR A 28 -6.79 6.66 7.26
N LEU A 29 -6.24 5.73 6.49
CA LEU A 29 -6.42 4.29 6.72
C LEU A 29 -5.22 3.58 7.35
N VAL A 30 -4.21 4.34 7.79
CA VAL A 30 -2.93 3.80 8.33
C VAL A 30 -3.12 2.82 9.49
N GLU A 31 -4.06 3.10 10.40
CA GLU A 31 -4.30 2.26 11.59
C GLU A 31 -5.46 1.27 11.37
N ILE A 32 -6.08 1.33 10.20
CA ILE A 32 -7.26 0.54 9.89
C ILE A 32 -6.89 -0.68 9.05
N TYR A 33 -6.06 -0.50 8.02
CA TYR A 33 -5.69 -1.56 7.10
C TYR A 33 -4.22 -1.91 7.19
N ASP A 34 -3.90 -3.15 6.86
CA ASP A 34 -2.54 -3.67 6.80
C ASP A 34 -2.01 -3.71 5.37
N VAL A 35 -2.90 -3.94 4.40
CA VAL A 35 -2.59 -3.94 2.97
C VAL A 35 -3.70 -3.24 2.21
N ILE A 36 -3.33 -2.38 1.27
CA ILE A 36 -4.26 -1.74 0.33
C ILE A 36 -3.80 -2.11 -1.09
N PHE A 37 -4.60 -2.92 -1.78
CA PHE A 37 -4.43 -3.15 -3.21
C PHE A 37 -5.14 -2.03 -3.98
N VAL A 38 -4.39 -1.31 -4.80
CA VAL A 38 -4.89 -0.18 -5.59
C VAL A 38 -4.83 -0.53 -7.06
N GLN A 39 -5.99 -0.51 -7.71
CA GLN A 39 -6.10 -0.63 -9.16
C GLN A 39 -6.17 0.77 -9.77
N GLU A 40 -5.71 0.90 -11.00
CA GLU A 40 -5.54 2.16 -11.73
C GLU A 40 -4.90 3.28 -10.87
N PRO A 41 -3.70 3.05 -10.30
CA PRO A 41 -3.04 4.07 -9.52
C PRO A 41 -2.71 5.30 -10.40
N PRO A 42 -2.76 6.53 -9.83
CA PRO A 42 -2.25 7.70 -10.53
C PRO A 42 -0.74 7.54 -10.76
N TRP A 43 -0.30 7.65 -12.01
CA TRP A 43 1.10 7.51 -12.40
C TRP A 43 1.55 8.77 -13.14
N ARG A 44 2.36 9.60 -12.49
CA ARG A 44 2.67 10.95 -12.94
C ARG A 44 4.04 11.41 -12.44
N VAL A 45 4.51 12.54 -12.92
CA VAL A 45 5.69 13.21 -12.34
C VAL A 45 5.40 13.56 -10.88
N VAL A 46 6.16 12.97 -9.96
CA VAL A 46 6.04 13.19 -8.51
C VAL A 46 7.09 14.16 -7.98
N ARG A 47 8.24 14.26 -8.65
CA ARG A 47 9.31 15.21 -8.34
C ARG A 47 10.26 15.34 -9.51
N GLN A 48 11.15 16.34 -9.44
CA GLN A 48 12.33 16.43 -10.29
C GLN A 48 13.56 16.03 -9.47
N ALA A 49 14.41 15.19 -10.05
CA ALA A 49 15.71 14.83 -9.47
C ALA A 49 16.84 15.62 -10.15
N PRO A 50 17.92 15.98 -9.44
CA PRO A 50 19.10 16.54 -10.09
C PRO A 50 19.62 15.59 -11.18
N SER A 51 19.98 16.14 -12.33
CA SER A 51 20.57 15.38 -13.45
C SER A 51 21.93 15.98 -13.83
N PRO A 52 22.93 15.13 -14.05
CA PRO A 52 24.22 15.60 -14.55
C PRO A 52 24.17 16.08 -16.01
N THR A 53 23.12 15.69 -16.74
CA THR A 53 22.95 15.96 -18.18
C THR A 53 21.96 17.07 -18.48
N SER A 54 21.11 17.47 -17.51
CA SER A 54 20.06 18.47 -17.71
C SER A 54 20.02 19.47 -16.57
N ARG A 55 20.09 20.77 -16.91
CA ARG A 55 19.92 21.86 -15.92
C ARG A 55 18.50 21.92 -15.31
N LYS A 56 17.52 21.35 -16.02
CA LYS A 56 16.13 21.27 -15.53
C LYS A 56 15.88 20.07 -14.62
N GLY A 57 16.89 19.19 -14.45
CA GLY A 57 16.71 17.91 -13.75
C GLY A 57 16.03 16.87 -14.63
N GLU A 58 15.72 15.73 -14.03
CA GLU A 58 14.97 14.63 -14.63
C GLU A 58 13.67 14.39 -13.87
N ASP A 59 12.59 14.18 -14.61
CA ASP A 59 11.29 13.88 -14.03
C ASP A 59 11.30 12.48 -13.40
N VAL A 60 11.00 12.41 -12.12
CA VAL A 60 10.74 11.13 -11.42
C VAL A 60 9.25 10.85 -11.51
N ILE A 61 8.93 9.82 -12.29
CA ILE A 61 7.55 9.37 -12.48
C ILE A 61 7.21 8.33 -11.42
N GLY A 62 6.02 8.43 -10.86
CA GLY A 62 5.56 7.52 -9.81
C GLY A 62 4.15 7.82 -9.34
N THR A 63 3.80 7.23 -8.21
CA THR A 63 2.53 7.43 -7.53
C THR A 63 2.71 8.11 -6.17
N SER A 64 1.62 8.32 -5.46
CA SER A 64 1.66 8.85 -4.09
C SER A 64 2.48 7.97 -3.16
N ASN A 65 3.21 8.60 -2.26
CA ASN A 65 4.00 7.91 -1.23
C ASN A 65 3.61 8.42 0.15
N HIS A 66 3.57 7.52 1.12
CA HIS A 66 3.27 7.85 2.51
C HIS A 66 4.21 7.06 3.45
N PRO A 67 4.76 7.69 4.51
CA PRO A 67 5.79 7.08 5.35
C PRO A 67 5.35 5.81 6.09
N ALA A 68 4.06 5.60 6.32
CA ALA A 68 3.53 4.39 6.97
C ALA A 68 3.46 3.18 6.05
N TRP A 69 3.57 3.39 4.74
CA TRP A 69 3.36 2.35 3.74
C TRP A 69 4.63 2.05 2.94
N THR A 70 4.74 0.81 2.49
CA THR A 70 5.72 0.37 1.51
C THR A 70 4.97 0.03 0.23
N PRO A 71 5.13 0.80 -0.87
CA PRO A 71 4.53 0.45 -2.15
C PRO A 71 5.26 -0.76 -2.74
N MET A 72 4.49 -1.74 -3.21
CA MET A 72 4.98 -2.95 -3.90
C MET A 72 4.27 -3.11 -5.23
N PHE A 73 5.01 -3.18 -6.30
CA PHE A 73 4.51 -3.39 -7.67
C PHE A 73 5.62 -3.95 -8.55
N CYS A 74 5.26 -4.58 -9.65
CA CYS A 74 6.23 -5.05 -10.64
C CYS A 74 6.76 -3.86 -11.45
N PRO A 75 8.06 -3.53 -11.37
CA PRO A 75 8.65 -2.45 -12.17
C PRO A 75 8.43 -2.70 -13.67
N GLN A 76 8.09 -1.65 -14.37
CA GLN A 76 7.79 -1.68 -15.79
C GLN A 76 8.85 -0.91 -16.59
N PRO A 77 8.98 -1.17 -17.90
CA PRO A 77 9.80 -0.35 -18.79
C PRO A 77 9.41 1.12 -18.72
N ALA A 78 10.35 2.01 -19.09
CA ALA A 78 10.11 3.44 -19.11
C ALA A 78 8.84 3.79 -19.95
N GLY A 79 7.98 4.63 -19.39
CA GLY A 79 6.73 5.04 -20.02
C GLY A 79 5.54 4.08 -19.78
N VAL A 80 5.75 2.91 -19.20
CA VAL A 80 4.66 1.97 -18.86
C VAL A 80 4.32 2.08 -17.38
N ALA A 81 3.07 2.42 -17.08
CA ALA A 81 2.58 2.48 -15.70
C ALA A 81 2.15 1.10 -15.19
N PRO A 82 2.40 0.76 -13.91
CA PRO A 82 1.72 -0.35 -13.25
C PRO A 82 0.23 -0.04 -13.17
N ARG A 83 -0.62 -1.06 -13.35
CA ARG A 83 -2.07 -0.93 -13.21
C ARG A 83 -2.59 -1.48 -11.88
N CYS A 84 -1.76 -2.25 -11.16
CA CYS A 84 -2.02 -2.68 -9.81
C CYS A 84 -0.79 -2.38 -8.92
N ILE A 85 -1.02 -1.84 -7.72
CA ILE A 85 0.00 -1.57 -6.70
C ILE A 85 -0.54 -2.04 -5.35
N ALA A 86 0.30 -2.64 -4.52
CA ALA A 86 -0.01 -2.87 -3.12
C ALA A 86 0.72 -1.85 -2.24
N PHE A 87 0.01 -1.25 -1.32
CA PHE A 87 0.58 -0.48 -0.22
C PHE A 87 0.54 -1.35 1.03
N VAL A 88 1.70 -1.78 1.48
CA VAL A 88 1.84 -2.66 2.63
C VAL A 88 2.24 -1.84 3.85
N SER A 89 1.49 -1.97 4.94
CA SER A 89 1.78 -1.30 6.20
C SER A 89 3.17 -1.70 6.71
N LYS A 90 3.95 -0.73 7.14
CA LYS A 90 5.22 -1.01 7.84
C LYS A 90 5.03 -1.75 9.17
N GLY A 91 3.80 -1.77 9.71
CA GLY A 91 3.42 -2.63 10.82
C GLY A 91 3.58 -4.12 10.54
N LEU A 92 3.59 -4.54 9.27
CA LEU A 92 3.78 -5.93 8.86
C LEU A 92 5.25 -6.35 8.68
N VAL A 93 6.23 -5.52 9.04
CA VAL A 93 7.66 -5.78 8.81
C VAL A 93 8.13 -7.15 9.33
N LEU A 94 7.56 -7.62 10.44
CA LEU A 94 7.90 -8.93 11.02
C LEU A 94 7.40 -10.12 10.20
N LEU A 95 6.39 -9.91 9.35
CA LEU A 95 5.94 -10.89 8.38
C LEU A 95 6.77 -10.85 7.09
N ARG A 96 7.79 -10.02 7.02
CA ARG A 96 8.73 -9.91 5.90
C ARG A 96 8.03 -9.90 4.54
N PRO A 97 7.11 -8.93 4.28
CA PRO A 97 6.37 -8.87 3.03
C PRO A 97 7.30 -8.88 1.84
N SER A 98 7.09 -9.79 0.90
CA SER A 98 7.96 -9.98 -0.26
C SER A 98 7.15 -10.02 -1.55
N LEU A 99 7.48 -9.15 -2.49
CA LEU A 99 6.91 -9.15 -3.84
C LEU A 99 7.46 -10.36 -4.62
N ARG A 100 6.57 -11.18 -5.18
CA ARG A 100 6.90 -12.47 -5.81
C ARG A 100 6.91 -12.36 -7.34
N ARG A 101 7.83 -11.54 -7.87
CA ARG A 101 8.05 -11.42 -9.32
C ARG A 101 8.58 -12.70 -9.97
N ASP A 102 9.22 -13.55 -9.19
CA ASP A 102 9.68 -14.86 -9.59
C ASP A 102 8.53 -15.80 -10.02
N LEU A 103 7.32 -15.58 -9.47
CA LEU A 103 6.13 -16.36 -9.79
C LEU A 103 5.29 -15.68 -10.87
N ILE A 104 5.08 -14.38 -10.74
CA ILE A 104 4.31 -13.59 -11.69
C ILE A 104 4.87 -12.17 -11.79
N ASP A 105 5.30 -11.78 -12.97
CA ASP A 105 5.83 -10.44 -13.26
C ASP A 105 4.90 -9.74 -14.25
N SER A 106 3.99 -8.94 -13.74
CA SER A 106 2.95 -8.28 -14.52
C SER A 106 2.67 -6.88 -13.98
N ARG A 107 2.32 -5.94 -14.84
CA ARG A 107 1.86 -4.61 -14.41
C ARG A 107 0.46 -4.63 -13.78
N ASP A 108 -0.26 -5.74 -13.95
CA ASP A 108 -1.67 -5.91 -13.62
C ASP A 108 -1.90 -6.74 -12.37
N ILE A 109 -0.88 -7.45 -11.91
CA ILE A 109 -0.97 -8.40 -10.81
C ILE A 109 0.17 -8.13 -9.83
N VAL A 110 -0.18 -8.07 -8.55
CA VAL A 110 0.78 -7.97 -7.45
C VAL A 110 0.58 -9.15 -6.51
N LEU A 111 1.55 -10.05 -6.47
CA LEU A 111 1.59 -11.19 -5.56
C LEU A 111 2.59 -10.92 -4.44
N ILE A 112 2.11 -10.99 -3.19
CA ILE A 112 2.92 -10.78 -1.99
C ILE A 112 2.88 -12.02 -1.11
N SER A 113 4.05 -12.48 -0.68
CA SER A 113 4.17 -13.49 0.36
C SER A 113 4.46 -12.83 1.71
N LEU A 114 3.73 -13.26 2.74
CA LEU A 114 3.93 -12.90 4.14
C LEU A 114 4.41 -14.15 4.88
N TYR A 115 5.47 -14.02 5.67
CA TYR A 115 6.11 -15.16 6.35
C TYR A 115 5.91 -15.06 7.85
N SER A 116 5.35 -16.10 8.45
CA SER A 116 5.17 -16.23 9.90
C SER A 116 5.69 -17.58 10.38
N GLY A 117 6.86 -17.59 10.99
CA GLY A 117 7.51 -18.83 11.39
C GLY A 117 7.81 -19.74 10.18
N ARG A 118 7.11 -20.87 10.10
CA ARG A 118 7.20 -21.82 8.97
C ARG A 118 6.08 -21.62 7.95
N ASP A 119 5.09 -20.80 8.26
CA ASP A 119 3.93 -20.60 7.41
C ASP A 119 4.19 -19.46 6.43
N THR A 120 3.64 -19.61 5.23
CA THR A 120 3.67 -18.58 4.18
C THR A 120 2.24 -18.31 3.75
N PHE A 121 1.85 -17.02 3.79
CA PHE A 121 0.54 -16.55 3.38
C PHE A 121 0.70 -15.72 2.11
N ASN A 122 0.07 -16.13 1.04
CA ASN A 122 0.16 -15.46 -0.24
C ASN A 122 -1.12 -14.68 -0.50
N ILE A 123 -1.00 -13.38 -0.76
CA ILE A 123 -2.10 -12.47 -1.06
C ILE A 123 -1.87 -11.80 -2.41
N MET A 124 -2.92 -11.62 -3.18
CA MET A 124 -2.83 -11.12 -4.54
C MET A 124 -3.81 -9.98 -4.81
N GLY A 125 -3.30 -8.90 -5.44
CA GLY A 125 -4.10 -7.83 -6.02
C GLY A 125 -4.11 -7.95 -7.54
N VAL A 126 -5.28 -7.74 -8.16
CA VAL A 126 -5.49 -7.91 -9.61
C VAL A 126 -6.20 -6.69 -10.19
N TYR A 127 -5.77 -6.28 -11.38
CA TYR A 127 -6.51 -5.44 -12.30
C TYR A 127 -6.62 -6.16 -13.63
N SER A 128 -7.81 -6.33 -14.14
CA SER A 128 -8.02 -6.89 -15.48
C SER A 128 -8.59 -5.83 -16.41
N ASP A 129 -8.02 -5.72 -17.60
CA ASP A 129 -8.55 -4.82 -18.64
C ASP A 129 -9.73 -5.46 -19.40
N ALA A 130 -10.28 -4.70 -20.35
CA ALA A 130 -11.39 -5.17 -21.19
C ALA A 130 -11.04 -6.43 -22.02
N ASP A 131 -9.75 -6.66 -22.30
CA ASP A 131 -9.27 -7.86 -22.99
C ASP A 131 -9.04 -9.04 -22.04
N HIS A 132 -9.27 -8.83 -20.75
CA HIS A 132 -9.08 -9.81 -19.67
C HIS A 132 -7.65 -10.40 -19.62
N THR A 133 -6.65 -9.55 -19.88
CA THR A 133 -5.23 -9.99 -19.95
C THR A 133 -4.75 -10.59 -18.65
N ALA A 134 -5.14 -10.03 -17.49
CA ALA A 134 -4.76 -10.56 -16.19
C ALA A 134 -5.41 -11.93 -15.92
N ILE A 135 -6.70 -12.10 -16.24
CA ILE A 135 -7.40 -13.39 -16.05
C ILE A 135 -6.76 -14.48 -16.91
N LYS A 136 -6.43 -14.18 -18.17
CA LYS A 136 -5.75 -15.11 -19.06
C LYS A 136 -4.38 -15.52 -18.52
N LEU A 137 -3.60 -14.54 -18.04
CA LEU A 137 -2.28 -14.80 -17.43
C LEU A 137 -2.39 -15.64 -16.16
N LEU A 138 -3.39 -15.37 -15.33
CA LEU A 138 -3.65 -16.16 -14.11
C LEU A 138 -4.02 -17.59 -14.45
N ALA A 139 -4.89 -17.81 -15.43
CA ALA A 139 -5.26 -19.16 -15.90
C ALA A 139 -4.04 -19.93 -16.44
N GLU A 140 -3.16 -19.27 -17.18
CA GLU A 140 -1.91 -19.87 -17.68
C GLU A 140 -0.97 -20.26 -16.53
N LYS A 141 -0.89 -19.44 -15.49
CA LYS A 141 0.05 -19.63 -14.37
C LYS A 141 -0.53 -20.41 -13.20
N ALA A 142 -1.82 -20.72 -13.17
CA ALA A 142 -2.54 -21.28 -12.02
C ALA A 142 -1.81 -22.43 -11.34
N TYR A 143 -1.33 -23.42 -12.12
CA TYR A 143 -0.64 -24.61 -11.58
C TYR A 143 0.76 -24.33 -11.02
N SER A 144 1.35 -23.19 -11.32
CA SER A 144 2.67 -22.79 -10.82
C SER A 144 2.58 -21.83 -9.63
N LEU A 145 1.39 -21.29 -9.34
CA LEU A 145 1.17 -20.42 -8.22
C LEU A 145 1.03 -21.21 -6.90
N PRO A 146 1.57 -20.70 -5.80
CA PRO A 146 1.30 -21.29 -4.49
C PRO A 146 -0.16 -21.09 -4.08
N PRO A 147 -0.68 -21.87 -3.12
CA PRO A 147 -1.98 -21.61 -2.53
C PRO A 147 -2.06 -20.16 -2.03
N LEU A 148 -3.18 -19.51 -2.30
CA LEU A 148 -3.45 -18.15 -1.86
C LEU A 148 -4.37 -18.15 -0.64
N VAL A 149 -4.30 -17.09 0.17
CA VAL A 149 -5.25 -16.81 1.27
C VAL A 149 -6.13 -15.60 0.96
N TYR A 150 -5.84 -14.89 -0.13
CA TYR A 150 -6.61 -13.74 -0.61
C TYR A 150 -6.25 -13.43 -2.06
N MET A 151 -7.26 -13.16 -2.87
CA MET A 151 -7.13 -12.55 -4.18
C MET A 151 -8.28 -11.55 -4.36
N GLY A 152 -7.96 -10.28 -4.65
CA GLY A 152 -9.00 -9.26 -4.83
C GLY A 152 -8.58 -8.18 -5.81
N GLY A 153 -9.57 -7.53 -6.41
CA GLY A 153 -9.33 -6.46 -7.36
C GLY A 153 -10.48 -6.22 -8.33
N ASP A 154 -10.19 -5.41 -9.33
CA ASP A 154 -11.07 -5.13 -10.45
C ASP A 154 -10.79 -6.13 -11.57
N PHE A 155 -11.73 -7.03 -11.80
CA PHE A 155 -11.61 -8.06 -12.82
C PHE A 155 -12.24 -7.67 -14.16
N ASN A 156 -13.00 -6.57 -14.21
CA ASN A 156 -13.75 -6.13 -15.41
C ASN A 156 -14.50 -7.29 -16.10
N CYS A 157 -14.98 -8.24 -15.29
CA CYS A 157 -15.62 -9.44 -15.74
C CYS A 157 -17.02 -9.54 -15.16
N HIS A 158 -18.01 -9.75 -16.02
CA HIS A 158 -19.41 -9.86 -15.63
C HIS A 158 -19.86 -11.32 -15.60
N SER A 159 -20.74 -11.67 -14.66
CA SER A 159 -21.35 -12.98 -14.56
C SER A 159 -22.61 -12.94 -13.72
N SER A 160 -23.58 -13.80 -14.04
CA SER A 160 -24.77 -14.05 -13.20
C SER A 160 -24.44 -14.64 -11.83
N GLU A 161 -23.23 -15.14 -11.62
CA GLU A 161 -22.79 -15.71 -10.33
C GLU A 161 -22.55 -14.64 -9.25
N TRP A 162 -22.21 -13.40 -9.65
CA TRP A 162 -21.92 -12.31 -8.70
C TRP A 162 -22.67 -11.01 -9.01
N ASP A 163 -23.22 -10.86 -10.20
CA ASP A 163 -24.06 -9.73 -10.58
C ASP A 163 -25.47 -10.26 -10.91
N PRO A 164 -26.46 -10.16 -9.97
CA PRO A 164 -27.79 -10.73 -10.12
C PRO A 164 -28.55 -10.20 -11.34
N ASP A 165 -28.18 -9.01 -11.78
CA ASP A 165 -28.79 -8.39 -12.93
C ASP A 165 -28.13 -8.78 -14.27
N TYR A 166 -27.02 -9.49 -14.23
CA TYR A 166 -26.35 -9.99 -15.43
C TYR A 166 -26.83 -11.41 -15.76
N ARG A 167 -27.22 -11.64 -17.01
CA ARG A 167 -27.94 -12.89 -17.39
C ARG A 167 -27.02 -13.97 -17.97
N SER A 168 -25.74 -13.70 -18.17
CA SER A 168 -24.83 -14.64 -18.79
C SER A 168 -23.70 -15.03 -17.84
N HIS A 169 -23.19 -16.23 -18.04
CA HIS A 169 -21.99 -16.75 -17.39
C HIS A 169 -21.00 -17.17 -18.49
N GLY A 170 -20.11 -16.24 -18.84
CA GLY A 170 -19.21 -16.39 -19.99
C GLY A 170 -17.96 -17.22 -19.65
N THR A 171 -17.24 -17.61 -20.70
CA THR A 171 -16.01 -18.42 -20.59
C THR A 171 -14.93 -17.74 -19.72
N THR A 172 -14.83 -16.42 -19.74
CA THR A 172 -13.88 -15.67 -18.90
C THR A 172 -14.23 -15.81 -17.42
N ALA A 173 -15.53 -15.74 -17.06
CA ALA A 173 -15.98 -15.91 -15.69
C ALA A 173 -15.72 -17.34 -15.19
N ILE A 174 -15.98 -18.35 -16.04
CA ILE A 174 -15.65 -19.74 -15.75
C ILE A 174 -14.15 -19.90 -15.52
N SER A 175 -13.33 -19.38 -16.42
CA SER A 175 -11.86 -19.42 -16.29
C SER A 175 -11.34 -18.75 -15.01
N LEU A 176 -11.98 -17.64 -14.60
CA LEU A 176 -11.63 -16.95 -13.34
C LEU A 176 -11.96 -17.82 -12.12
N LEU A 177 -13.16 -18.42 -12.07
CA LEU A 177 -13.55 -19.31 -10.99
C LEU A 177 -12.70 -20.57 -10.91
N ASP A 178 -12.39 -21.21 -12.05
CA ASP A 178 -11.51 -22.36 -12.13
C ASP A 178 -10.09 -22.03 -11.65
N THR A 179 -9.59 -20.86 -12.03
CA THR A 179 -8.29 -20.35 -11.58
C THR A 179 -8.28 -20.13 -10.07
N ALA A 180 -9.30 -19.44 -9.53
CA ALA A 180 -9.42 -19.21 -8.09
C ALA A 180 -9.46 -20.55 -7.32
N SER A 181 -10.28 -21.50 -7.78
CA SER A 181 -10.36 -22.85 -7.19
C SER A 181 -9.00 -23.58 -7.21
N SER A 182 -8.25 -23.48 -8.31
CA SER A 182 -6.95 -24.16 -8.46
C SER A 182 -5.88 -23.63 -7.48
N VAL A 183 -6.01 -22.39 -7.02
CA VAL A 183 -5.12 -21.79 -6.00
C VAL A 183 -5.74 -21.82 -4.59
N GLY A 184 -6.83 -22.55 -4.40
CA GLY A 184 -7.46 -22.82 -3.11
C GLY A 184 -8.43 -21.73 -2.63
N LEU A 185 -9.03 -20.96 -3.55
CA LEU A 185 -9.94 -19.86 -3.24
C LEU A 185 -11.33 -20.07 -3.82
N GLU A 186 -12.32 -19.46 -3.17
CA GLU A 186 -13.71 -19.33 -3.62
C GLU A 186 -14.13 -17.86 -3.54
N LEU A 187 -15.16 -17.51 -4.33
CA LEU A 187 -15.74 -16.17 -4.30
C LEU A 187 -16.32 -15.85 -2.92
N ALA A 188 -15.92 -14.74 -2.33
CA ALA A 188 -16.38 -14.30 -1.02
C ALA A 188 -17.83 -13.78 -1.10
N ILE A 189 -18.66 -14.19 -0.16
CA ILE A 189 -19.99 -13.62 0.04
C ILE A 189 -19.83 -12.32 0.83
N LEU A 190 -20.29 -11.20 0.26
CA LEU A 190 -20.26 -9.91 0.92
C LEU A 190 -21.31 -9.82 2.03
N SER A 191 -20.95 -9.27 3.17
CA SER A 191 -21.90 -9.04 4.29
C SER A 191 -22.92 -7.95 3.98
N ASN A 192 -22.61 -7.05 3.03
CA ASN A 192 -23.48 -5.99 2.52
C ASN A 192 -23.41 -5.94 0.98
N PRO A 193 -24.03 -6.92 0.28
CA PRO A 193 -23.93 -7.03 -1.17
C PRO A 193 -24.49 -5.80 -1.89
N GLY A 194 -23.86 -5.44 -3.00
CA GLY A 194 -24.25 -4.30 -3.82
C GLY A 194 -23.32 -4.13 -5.02
N PRO A 195 -23.60 -3.16 -5.91
CA PRO A 195 -22.73 -2.87 -7.04
C PRO A 195 -21.37 -2.36 -6.56
N THR A 196 -20.31 -2.85 -7.20
CA THR A 196 -18.94 -2.39 -6.95
C THR A 196 -18.51 -1.30 -7.93
N PHE A 197 -19.16 -1.23 -9.09
CA PHE A 197 -18.97 -0.17 -10.09
C PHE A 197 -20.27 0.62 -10.28
N ILE A 198 -20.19 1.95 -10.11
CA ILE A 198 -21.29 2.89 -10.26
C ILE A 198 -20.80 4.04 -11.13
N SER A 199 -21.12 3.97 -12.43
CA SER A 199 -20.69 4.97 -13.42
C SER A 199 -21.15 6.38 -13.06
N HIS A 200 -20.34 7.39 -13.39
CA HIS A 200 -20.75 8.79 -13.35
C HIS A 200 -21.77 9.13 -14.45
N ASN A 201 -21.90 8.30 -15.48
CA ASN A 201 -22.96 8.40 -16.46
C ASN A 201 -24.21 7.67 -15.92
N PRO A 202 -25.33 8.39 -15.63
CA PRO A 202 -26.53 7.80 -15.06
C PRO A 202 -27.24 6.82 -16.02
N ASP A 203 -26.92 6.87 -17.32
CA ASP A 203 -27.49 5.94 -18.32
C ASP A 203 -26.86 4.54 -18.25
N LEU A 204 -25.70 4.42 -17.58
CA LEU A 204 -25.04 3.15 -17.41
C LEU A 204 -25.46 2.50 -16.09
N ARG A 205 -25.88 1.24 -16.22
CA ARG A 205 -26.30 0.44 -15.07
C ARG A 205 -25.11 0.15 -14.15
N PRO A 206 -25.29 0.27 -12.83
CA PRO A 206 -24.31 -0.24 -11.86
C PRO A 206 -24.07 -1.74 -12.05
N SER A 207 -22.87 -2.21 -11.76
CA SER A 207 -22.49 -3.61 -11.92
C SER A 207 -21.49 -4.07 -10.83
N VAL A 208 -21.31 -5.39 -10.76
CA VAL A 208 -20.32 -6.02 -9.86
C VAL A 208 -19.18 -6.53 -10.72
N ILE A 209 -18.02 -5.88 -10.65
CA ILE A 209 -16.81 -6.23 -11.39
C ILE A 209 -15.54 -6.27 -10.52
N ASP A 210 -15.59 -5.66 -9.33
CA ASP A 210 -14.60 -5.84 -8.30
C ASP A 210 -14.99 -7.02 -7.44
N LEU A 211 -14.08 -7.98 -7.29
CA LEU A 211 -14.34 -9.26 -6.64
C LEU A 211 -13.26 -9.56 -5.62
N VAL A 212 -13.63 -10.36 -4.62
CA VAL A 212 -12.71 -10.92 -3.64
C VAL A 212 -12.90 -12.42 -3.56
N PHE A 213 -11.77 -13.14 -3.59
CA PHE A 213 -11.71 -14.58 -3.43
C PHE A 213 -10.88 -14.89 -2.18
N VAL A 214 -11.38 -15.80 -1.37
CA VAL A 214 -10.78 -16.23 -0.09
C VAL A 214 -10.88 -17.75 0.05
N PRO A 215 -10.15 -18.38 0.99
CA PRO A 215 -10.33 -19.82 1.26
C PRO A 215 -11.78 -20.19 1.58
N PRO A 216 -12.26 -21.39 1.22
CA PRO A 216 -13.66 -21.80 1.34
C PRO A 216 -14.27 -21.56 2.73
N ALA A 217 -13.52 -21.84 3.80
CA ALA A 217 -13.98 -21.60 5.16
C ALA A 217 -14.26 -20.12 5.50
N GLN A 218 -13.66 -19.20 4.74
CA GLN A 218 -13.83 -17.74 4.90
C GLN A 218 -14.88 -17.20 3.93
N ALA A 219 -15.08 -17.83 2.79
CA ALA A 219 -16.01 -17.36 1.75
C ALA A 219 -17.44 -17.14 2.30
N VAL A 220 -17.85 -17.98 3.24
CA VAL A 220 -19.17 -17.92 3.89
C VAL A 220 -19.18 -17.18 5.23
N SER A 221 -18.02 -16.70 5.72
CA SER A 221 -17.91 -16.10 7.06
C SER A 221 -18.34 -14.64 7.16
N LEU A 222 -18.74 -14.02 6.04
CA LEU A 222 -19.15 -12.61 5.93
C LEU A 222 -18.09 -11.62 6.44
N THR A 223 -16.81 -11.98 6.34
CA THR A 223 -15.67 -11.14 6.72
C THR A 223 -15.25 -10.14 5.64
N THR A 224 -15.96 -10.16 4.52
CA THR A 224 -15.75 -9.26 3.37
C THR A 224 -16.96 -8.34 3.21
N CYS A 225 -16.73 -7.03 3.06
CA CYS A 225 -17.81 -6.04 2.92
C CYS A 225 -17.42 -4.90 1.97
N LEU A 226 -18.41 -4.30 1.36
CA LEU A 226 -18.26 -3.03 0.65
C LEU A 226 -18.03 -1.90 1.66
N GLU A 227 -17.24 -0.91 1.26
CA GLU A 227 -16.95 0.30 2.05
C GLU A 227 -17.40 1.57 1.28
N PRO A 228 -18.71 1.80 1.13
CA PRO A 228 -19.23 2.93 0.34
C PRO A 228 -18.75 4.28 0.87
N GLU A 229 -18.52 4.39 2.19
CA GLU A 229 -18.02 5.61 2.84
C GLU A 229 -16.58 5.95 2.44
N LEU A 230 -15.81 4.96 1.96
CA LEU A 230 -14.46 5.15 1.45
C LEU A 230 -14.44 5.43 -0.05
N LYS A 231 -15.58 5.29 -0.74
CA LYS A 231 -15.74 5.68 -2.15
C LYS A 231 -15.60 7.19 -2.25
N MET A 232 -14.51 7.65 -2.83
CA MET A 232 -14.30 9.08 -3.10
C MET A 232 -14.98 9.47 -4.43
N ARG A 233 -14.22 10.00 -5.35
CA ARG A 233 -14.64 10.33 -6.73
C ARG A 233 -14.25 9.26 -7.73
N SER A 234 -14.03 8.03 -7.27
CA SER A 234 -13.96 6.87 -8.14
C SER A 234 -15.38 6.39 -8.48
N ASP A 235 -15.53 5.75 -9.60
CA ASP A 235 -16.73 5.00 -9.98
C ASP A 235 -16.77 3.60 -9.33
N HIS A 236 -15.71 3.19 -8.64
CA HIS A 236 -15.65 1.93 -7.89
C HIS A 236 -15.88 2.11 -6.40
N VAL A 237 -16.48 1.10 -5.77
CA VAL A 237 -16.68 1.00 -4.32
C VAL A 237 -15.60 0.08 -3.74
N PRO A 238 -14.81 0.55 -2.75
CA PRO A 238 -13.78 -0.29 -2.12
C PRO A 238 -14.37 -1.51 -1.42
N ILE A 239 -13.61 -2.61 -1.38
CA ILE A 239 -13.96 -3.84 -0.67
C ILE A 239 -12.94 -4.10 0.43
N SER A 240 -13.42 -4.27 1.65
CA SER A 240 -12.65 -4.62 2.85
C SER A 240 -12.77 -6.09 3.16
N SER A 241 -11.66 -6.73 3.57
CA SER A 241 -11.64 -8.14 3.95
C SER A 241 -10.77 -8.37 5.18
N PHE A 242 -11.21 -9.25 6.08
CA PHE A 242 -10.37 -9.81 7.13
C PHE A 242 -9.79 -11.14 6.66
N VAL A 243 -8.47 -11.22 6.64
CA VAL A 243 -7.73 -12.41 6.19
C VAL A 243 -7.01 -13.02 7.38
N PRO A 244 -7.43 -14.19 7.87
CA PRO A 244 -6.76 -14.86 8.98
C PRO A 244 -5.35 -15.28 8.60
N ILE A 245 -4.41 -14.94 9.48
CA ILE A 245 -3.02 -15.40 9.44
C ILE A 245 -2.62 -15.76 10.86
N ARG A 246 -1.92 -16.87 11.03
CA ARG A 246 -1.39 -17.25 12.34
C ARG A 246 -0.05 -16.56 12.58
N SER A 247 -0.07 -15.31 13.00
CA SER A 247 1.14 -14.62 13.40
C SER A 247 0.89 -13.71 14.61
N SER A 248 1.87 -13.63 15.49
CA SER A 248 1.88 -12.59 16.51
C SER A 248 2.26 -11.27 15.83
N ARG A 249 1.37 -10.29 15.79
CA ARG A 249 1.71 -8.92 15.41
C ARG A 249 2.58 -8.34 16.52
N VAL A 250 3.76 -7.92 16.15
CA VAL A 250 4.54 -7.02 16.99
C VAL A 250 4.31 -5.63 16.45
N ASP A 251 3.91 -4.70 17.30
CA ASP A 251 3.83 -3.29 16.94
C ASP A 251 5.17 -2.83 16.36
N ALA A 252 5.23 -2.74 15.05
CA ALA A 252 6.41 -2.23 14.37
C ALA A 252 6.41 -0.71 14.49
N SER A 253 6.67 -0.22 15.69
CA SER A 253 7.00 1.19 15.87
C SER A 253 8.34 1.44 15.19
N LYS A 254 8.38 2.32 14.20
CA LYS A 254 9.63 2.76 13.62
C LYS A 254 10.39 3.56 14.65
N ARG A 255 11.50 3.01 15.13
CA ARG A 255 12.41 3.76 15.99
C ARG A 255 13.21 4.77 15.13
N SER A 256 13.37 5.96 15.61
CA SER A 256 14.19 6.99 14.97
C SER A 256 14.87 7.86 16.03
N ILE A 257 16.01 8.43 15.68
CA ILE A 257 16.69 9.42 16.51
C ILE A 257 15.99 10.77 16.29
N PRO A 258 15.39 11.39 17.34
CA PRO A 258 14.85 12.73 17.26
C PRO A 258 15.92 13.76 16.89
N LEU A 259 15.51 14.85 16.22
CA LEU A 259 16.44 15.88 15.75
C LEU A 259 17.24 16.49 16.92
N GLU A 260 16.58 16.73 18.05
CA GLU A 260 17.14 17.28 19.27
C GLU A 260 18.16 16.38 19.96
N VAL A 261 18.20 15.10 19.62
CA VAL A 261 19.10 14.09 20.21
C VAL A 261 20.21 13.67 19.24
N GLN A 262 20.18 14.14 17.98
CA GLN A 262 21.13 13.69 16.95
C GLN A 262 22.59 14.02 17.32
N ILE A 263 22.85 15.21 17.86
CA ILE A 263 24.21 15.59 18.28
C ILE A 263 24.70 14.63 19.36
N ARG A 264 23.90 14.43 20.40
CA ARG A 264 24.23 13.49 21.49
C ARG A 264 24.41 12.06 20.99
N PHE A 265 23.64 11.63 19.99
CA PHE A 265 23.79 10.32 19.35
C PHE A 265 25.15 10.19 18.65
N MET A 266 25.57 11.22 17.92
CA MET A 266 26.87 11.25 17.25
C MET A 266 28.02 11.27 18.25
N ASP A 267 27.95 12.11 19.29
CA ASP A 267 28.95 12.20 20.35
C ASP A 267 29.14 10.88 21.09
N ASP A 268 28.01 10.18 21.38
CA ASP A 268 28.01 8.88 22.03
C ASP A 268 28.70 7.80 21.15
N ILE A 269 28.44 7.79 19.85
CA ILE A 269 29.11 6.89 18.90
C ILE A 269 30.61 7.19 18.81
N ILE A 270 30.99 8.46 18.64
CA ILE A 270 32.39 8.87 18.52
C ILE A 270 33.17 8.44 19.76
N SER A 271 32.64 8.79 20.94
CA SER A 271 33.28 8.42 22.22
C SER A 271 33.45 6.91 22.40
N GLN A 272 32.47 6.12 21.97
CA GLN A 272 32.56 4.66 22.08
C GLN A 272 33.51 4.05 21.04
N ILE A 273 33.57 4.58 19.82
CA ILE A 273 34.53 4.14 18.80
C ILE A 273 35.95 4.46 19.23
N GLU A 274 36.20 5.67 19.80
CA GLU A 274 37.49 6.05 20.31
C GLU A 274 37.98 5.20 21.50
N ALA A 275 37.00 4.64 22.26
CA ALA A 275 37.28 3.73 23.38
C ALA A 275 37.51 2.26 22.93
N LEU A 276 37.25 1.92 21.68
CA LEU A 276 37.54 0.57 21.18
C LEU A 276 39.07 0.36 21.12
N PRO A 277 39.56 -0.83 21.52
CA PRO A 277 40.98 -1.16 21.33
C PRO A 277 41.32 -1.09 19.84
N GLY A 278 42.51 -0.56 19.54
CA GLY A 278 43.00 -0.52 18.17
C GLY A 278 42.93 -1.92 17.53
N PRO A 279 42.30 -2.04 16.33
CA PRO A 279 42.09 -3.35 15.73
C PRO A 279 43.43 -3.97 15.34
N ASP A 280 43.67 -5.19 15.76
CA ASP A 280 44.74 -6.03 15.21
C ASP A 280 44.15 -6.69 13.95
N LEU A 281 44.57 -6.29 12.75
CA LEU A 281 44.00 -6.69 11.48
C LEU A 281 44.86 -7.76 10.78
N ASN A 282 45.36 -8.71 11.54
CA ASN A 282 46.31 -9.72 11.05
C ASN A 282 45.60 -10.95 10.41
N SER A 283 44.30 -11.12 10.67
CA SER A 283 43.52 -12.22 10.12
C SER A 283 42.12 -11.77 9.65
N PRO A 284 41.45 -12.53 8.76
CA PRO A 284 40.06 -12.27 8.40
C PRO A 284 39.12 -12.20 9.62
N ASP A 285 39.39 -13.03 10.64
CA ASP A 285 38.56 -13.09 11.86
C ASP A 285 38.74 -11.80 12.69
N ASP A 286 39.93 -11.20 12.73
CA ASP A 286 40.20 -9.92 13.40
C ASP A 286 39.46 -8.78 12.70
N VAL A 287 39.40 -8.79 11.37
CA VAL A 287 38.65 -7.80 10.59
C VAL A 287 37.14 -7.92 10.87
N GLU A 288 36.59 -9.13 10.91
CA GLU A 288 35.18 -9.38 11.22
C GLU A 288 34.87 -8.97 12.67
N ALA A 289 35.73 -9.27 13.62
CA ALA A 289 35.59 -8.84 15.01
C ALA A 289 35.57 -7.32 15.15
N ALA A 290 36.46 -6.62 14.47
CA ALA A 290 36.52 -5.16 14.47
C ALA A 290 35.28 -4.54 13.83
N ALA A 291 34.84 -5.08 12.69
CA ALA A 291 33.60 -4.64 12.03
C ALA A 291 32.36 -4.85 12.92
N SER A 292 32.28 -6.01 13.58
CA SER A 292 31.22 -6.32 14.52
C SER A 292 31.22 -5.40 15.74
N ALA A 293 32.37 -5.03 16.29
CA ALA A 293 32.49 -4.10 17.40
C ALA A 293 31.95 -2.71 17.02
N VAL A 294 32.33 -2.20 15.85
CA VAL A 294 31.80 -0.93 15.32
C VAL A 294 30.28 -1.01 15.11
N ALA A 295 29.79 -2.07 14.46
CA ALA A 295 28.36 -2.24 14.21
C ALA A 295 27.54 -2.31 15.52
N ASN A 296 28.05 -2.99 16.54
CA ASN A 296 27.43 -3.07 17.85
C ASN A 296 27.38 -1.71 18.56
N THR A 297 28.42 -0.87 18.42
CA THR A 297 28.45 0.49 18.95
C THR A 297 27.28 1.32 18.41
N PHE A 298 27.04 1.30 17.09
CA PHE A 298 25.90 1.96 16.47
C PHE A 298 24.57 1.38 16.96
N ALA A 299 24.45 0.05 17.00
CA ALA A 299 23.22 -0.62 17.42
C ALA A 299 22.85 -0.28 18.88
N ASP A 300 23.82 -0.23 19.76
CA ASP A 300 23.62 0.07 21.19
C ASP A 300 23.31 1.54 21.42
N ALA A 301 24.00 2.46 20.76
CA ALA A 301 23.66 3.88 20.77
C ALA A 301 22.24 4.12 20.25
N PHE A 302 21.86 3.45 19.15
CA PHE A 302 20.51 3.52 18.60
C PHE A 302 19.45 2.94 19.57
N LYS A 303 19.71 1.81 20.21
CA LYS A 303 18.79 1.23 21.23
C LYS A 303 18.55 2.20 22.41
N ARG A 304 19.58 2.94 22.85
CA ARG A 304 19.47 3.88 23.97
C ARG A 304 18.70 5.16 23.61
N LEU A 305 18.97 5.72 22.44
CA LEU A 305 18.55 7.07 22.10
C LEU A 305 17.38 7.15 21.10
N ALA A 306 17.08 6.06 20.39
CA ALA A 306 15.96 6.04 19.46
C ALA A 306 14.63 5.90 20.20
N VAL A 307 13.68 6.76 19.82
CA VAL A 307 12.30 6.73 20.30
C VAL A 307 11.38 6.06 19.30
N ASN A 308 10.34 5.42 19.80
CA ASN A 308 9.31 4.85 18.95
C ASN A 308 8.48 5.97 18.32
N ARG A 309 8.39 5.99 16.99
CA ARG A 309 7.43 6.82 16.27
C ARG A 309 6.28 5.95 15.80
N SER A 310 5.09 6.17 16.38
CA SER A 310 3.86 5.64 15.80
C SER A 310 3.54 6.41 14.51
N PHE A 311 3.20 5.69 13.45
CA PHE A 311 2.63 6.28 12.26
C PHE A 311 1.15 6.52 12.52
N THR A 312 0.73 7.78 12.50
CA THR A 312 -0.66 8.17 12.63
C THR A 312 -1.19 8.66 11.29
N SER A 313 -2.50 8.80 11.15
CA SER A 313 -3.12 9.48 10.00
C SER A 313 -2.58 10.89 9.77
N ARG A 314 -1.97 11.51 10.79
CA ARG A 314 -1.30 12.81 10.73
C ARG A 314 0.14 12.77 10.22
N SER A 315 0.64 11.60 9.80
CA SER A 315 2.02 11.47 9.29
C SER A 315 2.23 12.10 7.92
N THR A 316 1.19 12.66 7.31
CA THR A 316 1.27 13.51 6.12
C THR A 316 1.38 14.96 6.60
N PRO A 317 2.56 15.59 6.54
CA PRO A 317 2.83 16.85 7.26
C PRO A 317 2.03 18.04 6.73
N TRP A 318 1.47 17.97 5.52
CA TRP A 318 0.59 19.01 4.95
C TRP A 318 -0.88 18.82 5.29
N TRP A 319 -1.27 17.69 5.90
CA TRP A 319 -2.65 17.40 6.26
C TRP A 319 -3.03 18.10 7.56
N THR A 320 -4.05 18.96 7.52
CA THR A 320 -4.49 19.73 8.67
C THR A 320 -5.84 19.25 9.22
N PRO A 321 -6.23 19.68 10.44
CA PRO A 321 -7.55 19.39 10.99
C PRO A 321 -8.69 19.86 10.07
N GLU A 322 -8.50 20.97 9.36
CA GLU A 322 -9.48 21.51 8.41
C GLU A 322 -9.67 20.59 7.23
N CYS A 323 -8.61 19.93 6.74
CA CYS A 323 -8.72 18.90 5.71
C CYS A 323 -9.59 17.73 6.21
N THR A 324 -9.41 17.32 7.46
CA THR A 324 -10.21 16.24 8.07
C THR A 324 -11.68 16.66 8.19
N ALA A 325 -11.97 17.88 8.64
CA ALA A 325 -13.34 18.40 8.78
C ALA A 325 -14.03 18.50 7.41
N SER A 326 -13.34 19.07 6.41
CA SER A 326 -13.88 19.20 5.06
C SER A 326 -14.15 17.85 4.38
N LEU A 327 -13.28 16.84 4.64
CA LEU A 327 -13.52 15.48 4.20
C LEU A 327 -14.77 14.87 4.86
N ALA A 328 -14.97 15.10 6.16
CA ALA A 328 -16.15 14.63 6.89
C ALA A 328 -17.43 15.26 6.33
N THR A 329 -17.41 16.57 6.00
CA THR A 329 -18.53 17.26 5.34
C THR A 329 -18.87 16.60 4.00
N TYR A 330 -17.87 16.38 3.14
CA TYR A 330 -18.09 15.69 1.87
C TYR A 330 -18.65 14.26 2.06
N ARG A 331 -18.13 13.50 3.01
CA ARG A 331 -18.61 12.13 3.28
C ARG A 331 -20.06 12.09 3.74
N ALA A 332 -20.51 13.13 4.46
CA ALA A 332 -21.88 13.25 4.93
C ALA A 332 -22.86 13.67 3.82
N SER A 333 -22.43 14.56 2.92
CA SER A 333 -23.30 15.14 1.88
C SER A 333 -23.21 14.40 0.55
N LEU A 334 -22.03 13.84 0.22
CA LEU A 334 -21.64 13.34 -1.09
C LEU A 334 -21.82 14.34 -2.23
N ALA A 335 -21.94 15.63 -1.91
CA ALA A 335 -22.20 16.71 -2.86
C ALA A 335 -20.93 17.14 -3.62
N ASP A 336 -21.10 17.51 -4.89
CA ASP A 336 -20.00 17.96 -5.76
C ASP A 336 -19.32 19.24 -5.26
N ASP A 337 -20.08 20.17 -4.69
CA ASP A 337 -19.57 21.41 -4.14
C ASP A 337 -18.69 21.18 -2.92
N ASP A 338 -19.04 20.24 -2.06
CA ASP A 338 -18.23 19.85 -0.90
C ASP A 338 -16.96 19.12 -1.32
N TRP A 339 -17.03 18.28 -2.36
CA TRP A 339 -15.85 17.71 -2.97
C TRP A 339 -14.91 18.77 -3.56
N GLY A 340 -15.48 19.74 -4.29
CA GLY A 340 -14.75 20.88 -4.84
C GLY A 340 -14.03 21.69 -3.77
N SER A 341 -14.72 21.98 -2.67
CA SER A 341 -14.21 22.70 -1.51
C SER A 341 -13.08 21.93 -0.81
N PHE A 342 -13.28 20.63 -0.57
CA PHE A 342 -12.25 19.75 -0.01
C PHE A 342 -11.01 19.69 -0.90
N ARG A 343 -11.19 19.50 -2.20
CA ARG A 343 -10.07 19.44 -3.18
C ARG A 343 -9.27 20.75 -3.20
N LYS A 344 -9.95 21.89 -3.17
CA LYS A 344 -9.32 23.22 -3.13
C LYS A 344 -8.50 23.39 -1.87
N LEU A 345 -9.07 23.07 -0.71
CA LEU A 345 -8.40 23.13 0.58
C LEU A 345 -7.13 22.26 0.61
N CYS A 346 -7.21 20.99 0.19
CA CYS A 346 -6.04 20.11 0.12
C CYS A 346 -4.93 20.67 -0.78
N LYS A 347 -5.29 21.25 -1.92
CA LYS A 347 -4.32 21.86 -2.85
C LYS A 347 -3.62 23.07 -2.22
N GLU A 348 -4.36 23.93 -1.56
CA GLU A 348 -3.84 25.14 -0.89
C GLU A 348 -2.93 24.75 0.29
N THR A 349 -3.35 23.80 1.12
CA THR A 349 -2.58 23.33 2.28
C THR A 349 -1.27 22.67 1.86
N LYS A 350 -1.32 21.82 0.84
CA LYS A 350 -0.09 21.24 0.24
C LYS A 350 0.86 22.34 -0.25
N ARG A 351 0.35 23.30 -1.03
CA ARG A 351 1.17 24.37 -1.59
C ARG A 351 1.84 25.17 -0.47
N LYS A 352 1.08 25.62 0.53
CA LYS A 352 1.59 26.38 1.68
C LYS A 352 2.69 25.64 2.43
N PHE A 353 2.48 24.35 2.74
CA PHE A 353 3.46 23.52 3.41
C PHE A 353 4.79 23.45 2.62
N PHE A 354 4.74 23.23 1.31
CA PHE A 354 5.96 23.13 0.52
C PHE A 354 6.65 24.48 0.30
N GLU A 355 5.90 25.58 0.17
CA GLU A 355 6.44 26.95 0.09
C GLU A 355 7.20 27.29 1.39
N GLU A 356 6.62 27.03 2.55
CA GLU A 356 7.25 27.23 3.86
C GLU A 356 8.54 26.37 3.98
N ARG A 357 8.47 25.09 3.58
CA ARG A 357 9.62 24.20 3.64
C ARG A 357 10.76 24.61 2.73
N ILE A 358 10.47 25.08 1.52
CA ILE A 358 11.45 25.63 0.60
C ILE A 358 12.11 26.89 1.17
N ALA A 359 11.31 27.76 1.79
CA ALA A 359 11.81 28.98 2.44
C ALA A 359 12.76 28.65 3.62
N GLU A 360 12.41 27.66 4.44
CA GLU A 360 13.25 27.18 5.55
C GLU A 360 14.60 26.66 5.04
N ILE A 361 14.61 25.83 3.99
CA ILE A 361 15.83 25.28 3.39
C ILE A 361 16.68 26.40 2.77
N ALA A 362 16.04 27.34 2.06
CA ALA A 362 16.74 28.48 1.47
C ALA A 362 17.37 29.39 2.54
N TYR A 363 16.73 29.53 3.69
CA TYR A 363 17.26 30.28 4.83
C TYR A 363 18.43 29.55 5.50
N ALA A 364 18.30 28.24 5.70
CA ALA A 364 19.34 27.40 6.31
C ALA A 364 20.63 27.40 5.44
N ASN A 365 20.50 27.40 4.12
CA ASN A 365 21.63 27.42 3.19
C ASN A 365 22.30 28.82 3.03
N LYS A 366 21.74 29.88 3.62
CA LYS A 366 22.31 31.23 3.62
C LYS A 366 23.10 31.57 4.88
N ARG A 367 23.17 30.65 5.85
CA ARG A 367 24.06 30.82 7.01
C ARG A 367 25.47 30.39 6.63
N PRO A 368 26.49 31.28 6.82
CA PRO A 368 27.88 30.98 6.54
C PRO A 368 28.43 29.91 7.46
#